data_e2dbbcf161ecdb4c9564cceb8262e73e
#
_entry.id   e2dbbcf161ecdb4c9564cceb8262e73e
#
_cell.length_a   1.000
_cell.length_b   1.000
_cell.length_c   1.000
_cell.angle_alpha   90.00
_cell.angle_beta   90.00
_cell.angle_gamma   90.00
#
_symmetry.space_group_name_H-M   'P 1'
#
loop_
_entity.id
_entity.type
_entity.pdbx_description
1 polymer ?
#
loop_
_entity_poly.entity_id
_entity_poly.type
_entity_poly.pdbx_seq_one_letter_code
_entity_poly.pdbx_strand_id
1 'polypeptide(L)'
;MKLNHLPLLALTLFSAGALAVSNPYQLTTEADIPALYQQTLPDFWRQHAAPGEFKGKDGVTLRYAALRQPKIDRAILIVNGRVESYLKYQELAWDLWCQGYSLYLIDHRGQGMSDRMLADKEKGYVDQFDDYVADLKQFHDEVIVPDKPAKLFLLAHSMGGAISARYLERWPNDIQAAVLSSPMMGINLGGLPKWLAKGLAATIGTVGGWVGEPPYGPGQGPYEDHGFADNELTHSTVRYQAFRQIYEQHPQVRLGGATAHWIHQAITGSDAAVADAGAIKTPLLLLQAGEDSVVDNAAQEAFCAKAQCEGGKPLRIDGAWHELFIEADPQRQAALNATLAFFARY
;
A
#
# COMPACT_ATOMS: atom_id res chain seq x y z
N MET A 1 62.64 0.86 47.55
CA MET A 1 61.57 1.57 46.85
C MET A 1 61.24 0.81 45.57
N LYS A 2 60.14 0.07 45.53
CA LYS A 2 59.69 -0.69 44.34
C LYS A 2 58.55 0.09 43.71
N LEU A 3 58.77 0.58 42.44
CA LEU A 3 57.70 1.17 41.64
C LEU A 3 56.80 0.07 41.09
N ASN A 4 55.52 0.11 41.38
CA ASN A 4 54.51 -0.71 40.76
C ASN A 4 54.08 -0.08 39.44
N HIS A 5 54.22 -0.85 38.36
CA HIS A 5 53.63 -0.50 37.05
C HIS A 5 52.21 -1.02 37.03
N LEU A 6 51.21 -0.11 36.91
CA LEU A 6 49.84 -0.47 36.51
C LEU A 6 49.76 -0.67 34.98
N PRO A 7 49.08 -1.71 34.51
CA PRO A 7 48.84 -1.86 33.10
C PRO A 7 47.68 -0.94 32.64
N LEU A 8 47.92 -0.16 31.59
CA LEU A 8 46.94 0.64 30.90
C LEU A 8 45.98 -0.30 30.14
N LEU A 9 44.72 -0.35 30.58
CA LEU A 9 43.67 -1.08 29.86
C LEU A 9 43.25 -0.24 28.64
N ALA A 10 43.63 -0.66 27.46
CA ALA A 10 43.16 -0.08 26.22
C ALA A 10 41.71 -0.48 25.97
N LEU A 11 40.78 0.46 26.14
CA LEU A 11 39.36 0.29 25.77
C LEU A 11 39.27 0.38 24.24
N THR A 12 39.16 -0.77 23.55
CA THR A 12 38.80 -0.83 22.14
C THR A 12 37.30 -0.53 22.01
N LEU A 13 36.98 0.67 21.57
CA LEU A 13 35.66 1.04 21.11
C LEU A 13 35.37 0.26 19.81
N PHE A 14 34.59 -0.80 19.89
CA PHE A 14 33.96 -1.39 18.72
C PHE A 14 32.88 -0.40 18.24
N SER A 15 33.17 0.38 17.19
CA SER A 15 32.13 1.02 16.41
C SER A 15 31.34 -0.08 15.72
N ALA A 16 30.09 -0.26 16.14
CA ALA A 16 29.13 -1.04 15.39
C ALA A 16 28.91 -0.28 14.06
N GLY A 17 29.66 -0.66 13.03
CA GLY A 17 29.40 -0.22 11.69
C GLY A 17 28.04 -0.73 11.29
N ALA A 18 27.08 0.15 11.06
CA ALA A 18 25.83 -0.22 10.41
C ALA A 18 26.20 -0.91 9.09
N LEU A 19 25.87 -2.19 8.96
CA LEU A 19 26.01 -2.89 7.70
C LEU A 19 25.14 -2.14 6.69
N ALA A 20 25.76 -1.52 5.69
CA ALA A 20 25.04 -0.88 4.60
C ALA A 20 24.13 -1.91 3.95
N VAL A 21 22.83 -1.65 3.92
CA VAL A 21 21.88 -2.52 3.23
C VAL A 21 22.28 -2.53 1.75
N SER A 22 22.41 -3.72 1.17
CA SER A 22 22.78 -3.84 -0.23
C SER A 22 21.66 -3.31 -1.12
N ASN A 23 22.00 -2.50 -2.12
CA ASN A 23 21.06 -1.94 -3.10
C ASN A 23 21.35 -2.52 -4.51
N PRO A 24 21.12 -3.84 -4.72
CA PRO A 24 21.49 -4.52 -5.96
C PRO A 24 20.68 -4.06 -7.17
N TYR A 25 19.49 -3.50 -6.95
CA TYR A 25 18.60 -2.99 -7.98
C TYR A 25 18.75 -1.50 -8.25
N GLN A 26 19.72 -0.83 -7.60
CA GLN A 26 19.94 0.62 -7.75
C GLN A 26 18.67 1.44 -7.50
N LEU A 27 17.91 1.06 -6.47
CA LEU A 27 16.71 1.76 -6.04
C LEU A 27 17.06 3.17 -5.57
N THR A 28 16.16 4.11 -5.75
CA THR A 28 16.31 5.48 -5.25
C THR A 28 16.54 5.50 -3.75
N THR A 29 17.39 6.42 -3.30
CA THR A 29 17.70 6.66 -1.89
C THR A 29 17.13 7.99 -1.42
N GLU A 30 17.06 8.19 -0.10
CA GLU A 30 16.59 9.46 0.47
C GLU A 30 17.42 10.67 -0.02
N ALA A 31 18.70 10.45 -0.30
CA ALA A 31 19.58 11.48 -0.86
C ALA A 31 19.17 11.90 -2.27
N ASP A 32 18.57 11.01 -3.05
CA ASP A 32 18.15 11.27 -4.43
C ASP A 32 16.82 12.04 -4.49
N ILE A 33 15.97 11.96 -3.46
CA ILE A 33 14.59 12.45 -3.47
C ILE A 33 14.45 13.90 -3.90
N PRO A 34 15.22 14.88 -3.38
CA PRO A 34 15.05 16.27 -3.78
C PRO A 34 15.27 16.50 -5.28
N ALA A 35 16.32 15.91 -5.86
CA ALA A 35 16.60 16.03 -7.29
C ALA A 35 15.62 15.21 -8.13
N LEU A 36 15.25 14.02 -7.66
CA LEU A 36 14.30 13.13 -8.32
C LEU A 36 12.94 13.82 -8.53
N TYR A 37 12.35 14.37 -7.47
CA TYR A 37 11.02 15.01 -7.52
C TYR A 37 11.04 16.36 -8.24
N GLN A 38 12.15 17.10 -8.20
CA GLN A 38 12.24 18.40 -8.86
C GLN A 38 12.56 18.31 -10.36
N GLN A 39 13.30 17.29 -10.79
CA GLN A 39 13.84 17.22 -12.14
C GLN A 39 13.40 15.96 -12.90
N THR A 40 13.60 14.76 -12.32
CA THR A 40 13.46 13.51 -13.06
C THR A 40 12.00 13.07 -13.17
N LEU A 41 11.28 13.01 -12.04
CA LEU A 41 9.91 12.48 -12.02
C LEU A 41 8.91 13.31 -12.83
N PRO A 42 8.96 14.65 -12.85
CA PRO A 42 8.04 15.44 -13.69
C PRO A 42 8.18 15.11 -15.18
N ASP A 43 9.41 14.95 -15.66
CA ASP A 43 9.67 14.61 -17.06
C ASP A 43 9.32 13.16 -17.36
N PHE A 44 9.74 12.25 -16.48
CA PHE A 44 9.40 10.84 -16.56
C PHE A 44 7.89 10.61 -16.61
N TRP A 45 7.16 11.20 -15.66
CA TRP A 45 5.71 11.05 -15.58
C TRP A 45 5.00 11.60 -16.82
N ARG A 46 5.40 12.80 -17.27
CA ARG A 46 4.85 13.41 -18.49
C ARG A 46 5.12 12.58 -19.75
N GLN A 47 6.27 11.91 -19.83
CA GLN A 47 6.66 11.14 -21.01
C GLN A 47 6.06 9.75 -21.04
N HIS A 48 5.89 9.11 -19.89
CA HIS A 48 5.58 7.68 -19.81
C HIS A 48 4.24 7.36 -19.15
N ALA A 49 3.72 8.21 -18.29
CA ALA A 49 2.42 7.96 -17.68
C ALA A 49 1.29 8.36 -18.62
N ALA A 50 0.47 7.39 -18.99
CA ALA A 50 -0.77 7.60 -19.73
C ALA A 50 -1.94 7.51 -18.73
N PRO A 51 -2.47 8.64 -18.24
CA PRO A 51 -3.66 8.65 -17.40
C PRO A 51 -4.86 8.22 -18.25
N GLY A 52 -5.78 7.49 -17.61
CA GLY A 52 -7.00 7.03 -18.25
C GLY A 52 -8.14 6.88 -17.27
N GLU A 53 -9.29 6.52 -17.78
CA GLU A 53 -10.48 6.26 -16.99
C GLU A 53 -11.25 5.07 -17.57
N PHE A 54 -12.02 4.41 -16.71
CA PHE A 54 -12.98 3.39 -17.11
C PHE A 54 -14.21 3.47 -16.20
N LYS A 55 -15.28 2.79 -16.58
CA LYS A 55 -16.48 2.71 -15.77
C LYS A 55 -16.45 1.42 -14.95
N GLY A 56 -16.28 1.55 -13.65
CA GLY A 56 -16.38 0.43 -12.72
C GLY A 56 -17.82 0.03 -12.43
N LYS A 57 -18.00 -0.84 -11.46
CA LYS A 57 -19.32 -1.29 -11.03
C LYS A 57 -20.25 -0.09 -10.77
N ASP A 58 -21.50 -0.22 -11.19
CA ASP A 58 -22.55 0.82 -11.09
C ASP A 58 -22.24 2.13 -11.81
N GLY A 59 -21.32 2.11 -12.79
CA GLY A 59 -21.00 3.25 -13.64
C GLY A 59 -20.11 4.31 -13.00
N VAL A 60 -19.51 4.04 -11.83
CA VAL A 60 -18.56 4.92 -11.15
C VAL A 60 -17.34 5.11 -12.03
N THR A 61 -16.89 6.35 -12.24
CA THR A 61 -15.67 6.61 -13.00
C THR A 61 -14.45 6.37 -12.13
N LEU A 62 -13.61 5.43 -12.55
CA LEU A 62 -12.32 5.18 -11.94
C LEU A 62 -11.20 5.73 -12.81
N ARG A 63 -10.16 6.23 -12.14
CA ARG A 63 -8.97 6.79 -12.78
C ARG A 63 -7.78 5.88 -12.56
N TYR A 64 -6.88 5.85 -13.54
CA TYR A 64 -5.66 5.07 -13.49
C TYR A 64 -4.53 5.79 -14.20
N ALA A 65 -3.30 5.32 -13.99
CA ALA A 65 -2.16 5.62 -14.84
C ALA A 65 -1.55 4.30 -15.35
N ALA A 66 -1.22 4.27 -16.64
CA ALA A 66 -0.50 3.14 -17.23
C ALA A 66 0.84 3.64 -17.78
N LEU A 67 1.93 2.97 -17.40
CA LEU A 67 3.27 3.22 -17.91
C LEU A 67 3.69 1.98 -18.70
N ARG A 68 3.81 2.10 -20.00
CA ARG A 68 4.04 0.97 -20.91
C ARG A 68 5.44 0.99 -21.46
N GLN A 69 6.25 -0.04 -21.14
CA GLN A 69 7.53 -0.28 -21.79
C GLN A 69 7.32 -0.51 -23.30
N PRO A 70 8.30 -0.24 -24.17
CA PRO A 70 8.19 -0.51 -25.60
C PRO A 70 7.82 -1.96 -25.92
N LYS A 71 8.21 -2.91 -25.07
CA LYS A 71 7.78 -4.30 -25.08
C LYS A 71 7.23 -4.67 -23.71
N ILE A 72 5.96 -5.05 -23.65
CA ILE A 72 5.29 -5.40 -22.40
C ILE A 72 5.51 -6.89 -22.08
N ASP A 73 6.74 -7.25 -21.73
CA ASP A 73 7.06 -8.62 -21.31
C ASP A 73 6.63 -8.89 -19.88
N ARG A 74 6.89 -7.93 -18.98
CA ARG A 74 6.56 -8.01 -17.57
C ARG A 74 5.81 -6.75 -17.14
N ALA A 75 4.72 -6.94 -16.45
CA ALA A 75 3.90 -5.84 -15.94
C ALA A 75 3.61 -6.03 -14.45
N ILE A 76 3.40 -4.92 -13.75
CA ILE A 76 2.96 -4.91 -12.35
C ILE A 76 1.67 -4.10 -12.26
N LEU A 77 0.63 -4.74 -11.71
CA LEU A 77 -0.58 -4.09 -11.24
C LEU A 77 -0.33 -3.58 -9.82
N ILE A 78 -0.34 -2.25 -9.62
CA ILE A 78 -0.15 -1.59 -8.32
C ILE A 78 -1.52 -1.22 -7.76
N VAL A 79 -1.83 -1.75 -6.57
CA VAL A 79 -3.11 -1.59 -5.87
C VAL A 79 -2.87 -0.82 -4.58
N ASN A 80 -3.22 0.46 -4.58
CA ASN A 80 -2.90 1.40 -3.51
C ASN A 80 -3.77 1.20 -2.25
N GLY A 81 -3.34 1.80 -1.14
CA GLY A 81 -4.03 1.80 0.14
C GLY A 81 -5.16 2.83 0.22
N ARG A 82 -5.76 2.95 1.41
CA ARG A 82 -6.77 3.98 1.70
C ARG A 82 -6.13 5.37 1.77
N VAL A 83 -6.89 6.40 1.37
CA VAL A 83 -6.44 7.83 1.33
C VAL A 83 -5.29 8.06 0.36
N GLU A 84 -5.03 7.14 -0.54
CA GLU A 84 -3.95 7.23 -1.50
C GLU A 84 -4.45 7.52 -2.92
N SER A 85 -3.53 7.97 -3.75
CA SER A 85 -3.70 8.11 -5.20
C SER A 85 -2.46 7.53 -5.91
N TYR A 86 -2.63 7.10 -7.15
CA TYR A 86 -1.51 6.67 -7.99
C TYR A 86 -0.42 7.74 -8.11
N LEU A 87 -0.76 9.01 -7.89
CA LEU A 87 0.20 10.12 -7.89
C LEU A 87 1.23 10.01 -6.76
N LYS A 88 0.90 9.39 -5.63
CA LYS A 88 1.83 9.15 -4.53
C LYS A 88 2.96 8.18 -4.91
N TYR A 89 2.71 7.30 -5.86
CA TYR A 89 3.60 6.18 -6.20
C TYR A 89 4.66 6.50 -7.27
N GLN A 90 4.95 7.78 -7.55
CA GLN A 90 5.86 8.18 -8.63
C GLN A 90 7.29 7.66 -8.43
N GLU A 91 7.85 7.71 -7.21
CA GLU A 91 9.17 7.16 -6.89
C GLU A 91 9.19 5.64 -7.08
N LEU A 92 8.20 4.93 -6.56
CA LEU A 92 8.08 3.49 -6.74
C LEU A 92 7.94 3.12 -8.22
N ALA A 93 7.13 3.88 -8.96
CA ALA A 93 6.95 3.67 -10.40
C ALA A 93 8.26 3.88 -11.16
N TRP A 94 9.06 4.88 -10.81
CA TRP A 94 10.38 5.09 -11.39
C TRP A 94 11.30 3.89 -11.13
N ASP A 95 11.42 3.45 -9.88
CA ASP A 95 12.27 2.31 -9.53
C ASP A 95 11.87 1.04 -10.29
N LEU A 96 10.58 0.72 -10.34
CA LEU A 96 10.09 -0.47 -11.04
C LEU A 96 10.20 -0.36 -12.56
N TRP A 97 10.00 0.85 -13.11
CA TRP A 97 10.21 1.12 -14.53
C TRP A 97 11.68 0.90 -14.94
N CYS A 98 12.63 1.35 -14.13
CA CYS A 98 14.06 1.14 -14.34
C CYS A 98 14.44 -0.36 -14.31
N GLN A 99 13.63 -1.21 -13.64
CA GLN A 99 13.79 -2.67 -13.68
C GLN A 99 13.12 -3.31 -14.92
N GLY A 100 12.55 -2.52 -15.83
CA GLY A 100 11.96 -2.99 -17.08
C GLY A 100 10.51 -3.48 -16.95
N TYR A 101 9.78 -3.09 -15.90
CA TYR A 101 8.35 -3.40 -15.76
C TYR A 101 7.47 -2.32 -16.42
N SER A 102 6.42 -2.74 -17.13
CA SER A 102 5.26 -1.91 -17.38
C SER A 102 4.41 -1.83 -16.12
N LEU A 103 3.74 -0.70 -15.89
CA LEU A 103 3.03 -0.46 -14.64
C LEU A 103 1.59 -0.04 -14.90
N TYR A 104 0.67 -0.54 -14.08
CA TYR A 104 -0.73 -0.18 -14.08
C TYR A 104 -1.14 0.17 -12.66
N LEU A 105 -1.48 1.44 -12.43
CA LEU A 105 -1.81 1.99 -11.11
C LEU A 105 -3.26 2.46 -11.13
N ILE A 106 -4.08 1.97 -10.21
CA ILE A 106 -5.50 2.33 -10.10
C ILE A 106 -5.74 3.20 -8.87
N ASP A 107 -6.62 4.20 -9.01
CA ASP A 107 -7.26 4.87 -7.89
C ASP A 107 -8.62 4.23 -7.64
N HIS A 108 -8.84 3.73 -6.43
CA HIS A 108 -10.09 3.10 -6.07
C HIS A 108 -11.26 4.08 -6.06
N ARG A 109 -12.50 3.57 -6.23
CA ARG A 109 -13.72 4.37 -6.02
C ARG A 109 -13.67 5.09 -4.67
N GLY A 110 -14.15 6.31 -4.63
CA GLY A 110 -14.21 7.10 -3.40
C GLY A 110 -12.90 7.77 -2.99
N GLN A 111 -11.78 7.59 -3.72
CA GLN A 111 -10.49 8.21 -3.39
C GLN A 111 -9.65 8.58 -4.63
N GLY A 112 -8.51 9.23 -4.39
CA GLY A 112 -7.58 9.64 -5.44
C GLY A 112 -8.26 10.52 -6.48
N MET A 113 -7.99 10.26 -7.74
CA MET A 113 -8.57 10.95 -8.90
C MET A 113 -9.93 10.36 -9.33
N SER A 114 -10.36 9.22 -8.73
CA SER A 114 -11.63 8.57 -9.03
C SER A 114 -12.82 9.29 -8.42
N ASP A 115 -14.03 9.00 -8.92
CA ASP A 115 -15.26 9.63 -8.45
C ASP A 115 -15.48 9.38 -6.95
N ARG A 116 -15.93 10.43 -6.27
CA ARG A 116 -16.40 10.37 -4.88
C ARG A 116 -17.83 9.86 -4.82
N MET A 117 -18.12 9.04 -3.83
CA MET A 117 -19.40 8.35 -3.71
C MET A 117 -20.47 9.18 -3.00
N LEU A 118 -20.07 10.19 -2.21
CA LEU A 118 -20.97 11.03 -1.41
C LEU A 118 -20.89 12.48 -1.87
N ALA A 119 -21.88 13.32 -1.47
CA ALA A 119 -21.85 14.74 -1.74
C ALA A 119 -20.72 15.42 -0.97
N ASP A 120 -20.48 15.00 0.29
CA ASP A 120 -19.28 15.35 1.03
C ASP A 120 -18.09 14.56 0.46
N LYS A 121 -17.26 15.23 -0.33
CA LYS A 121 -16.15 14.64 -1.07
C LYS A 121 -14.98 14.19 -0.18
N GLU A 122 -14.94 14.61 1.06
CA GLU A 122 -13.89 14.24 2.02
C GLU A 122 -14.20 12.96 2.78
N LYS A 123 -15.44 12.49 2.78
CA LYS A 123 -15.82 11.26 3.46
C LYS A 123 -15.34 10.00 2.72
N GLY A 124 -14.54 9.20 3.41
CA GLY A 124 -14.19 7.84 2.94
C GLY A 124 -15.40 6.92 2.99
N TYR A 125 -15.84 6.40 1.81
CA TYR A 125 -17.04 5.58 1.68
C TYR A 125 -16.90 4.54 0.57
N VAL A 126 -17.52 3.39 0.79
CA VAL A 126 -17.83 2.38 -0.22
C VAL A 126 -19.15 1.72 0.17
N ASP A 127 -19.99 1.36 -0.79
CA ASP A 127 -21.26 0.68 -0.48
C ASP A 127 -21.02 -0.75 0.02
N GLN A 128 -20.28 -1.54 -0.73
CA GLN A 128 -19.83 -2.89 -0.36
C GLN A 128 -18.33 -2.99 -0.55
N PHE A 129 -17.61 -3.66 0.35
CA PHE A 129 -16.15 -3.83 0.18
C PHE A 129 -15.81 -4.55 -1.14
N ASP A 130 -16.64 -5.49 -1.55
CA ASP A 130 -16.47 -6.25 -2.78
C ASP A 130 -16.66 -5.41 -4.06
N ASP A 131 -17.15 -4.17 -3.96
CA ASP A 131 -17.18 -3.24 -5.10
C ASP A 131 -15.77 -2.85 -5.54
N TYR A 132 -14.84 -2.68 -4.59
CA TYR A 132 -13.42 -2.50 -4.90
C TYR A 132 -12.85 -3.69 -5.69
N VAL A 133 -13.27 -4.90 -5.31
CA VAL A 133 -12.78 -6.14 -5.93
C VAL A 133 -13.33 -6.29 -7.36
N ALA A 134 -14.60 -5.94 -7.56
CA ALA A 134 -15.23 -5.92 -8.87
C ALA A 134 -14.58 -4.89 -9.80
N ASP A 135 -14.29 -3.69 -9.28
CA ASP A 135 -13.57 -2.65 -10.03
C ASP A 135 -12.16 -3.08 -10.43
N LEU A 136 -11.43 -3.75 -9.53
CA LEU A 136 -10.10 -4.26 -9.82
C LEU A 136 -10.13 -5.30 -10.93
N LYS A 137 -11.16 -6.20 -10.93
CA LYS A 137 -11.35 -7.18 -12.01
C LYS A 137 -11.66 -6.48 -13.34
N GLN A 138 -12.51 -5.49 -13.32
CA GLN A 138 -12.87 -4.75 -14.52
C GLN A 138 -11.66 -3.97 -15.07
N PHE A 139 -10.86 -3.34 -14.20
CA PHE A 139 -9.60 -2.70 -14.57
C PHE A 139 -8.63 -3.69 -15.24
N HIS A 140 -8.48 -4.87 -14.66
CA HIS A 140 -7.68 -5.94 -15.25
C HIS A 140 -8.17 -6.28 -16.65
N ASP A 141 -9.47 -6.56 -16.80
CA ASP A 141 -10.02 -7.05 -18.08
C ASP A 141 -10.06 -5.98 -19.17
N GLU A 142 -10.39 -4.73 -18.82
CA GLU A 142 -10.59 -3.67 -19.82
C GLU A 142 -9.30 -2.90 -20.14
N VAL A 143 -8.36 -2.82 -19.19
CA VAL A 143 -7.16 -1.97 -19.36
C VAL A 143 -5.89 -2.80 -19.51
N ILE A 144 -5.71 -3.87 -18.72
CA ILE A 144 -4.45 -4.62 -18.71
C ILE A 144 -4.47 -5.73 -19.77
N VAL A 145 -5.55 -6.52 -19.84
CA VAL A 145 -5.66 -7.65 -20.79
C VAL A 145 -5.47 -7.24 -22.25
N PRO A 146 -5.99 -6.10 -22.72
CA PRO A 146 -5.75 -5.65 -24.10
C PRO A 146 -4.29 -5.42 -24.45
N ASP A 147 -3.46 -5.07 -23.47
CA ASP A 147 -2.01 -4.86 -23.64
C ASP A 147 -1.21 -6.18 -23.69
N LYS A 148 -1.83 -7.31 -23.33
CA LYS A 148 -1.28 -8.69 -23.41
C LYS A 148 0.11 -8.83 -22.77
N PRO A 149 0.30 -8.43 -21.51
CA PRO A 149 1.58 -8.65 -20.84
C PRO A 149 1.90 -10.15 -20.81
N ALA A 150 3.15 -10.54 -21.13
CA ALA A 150 3.53 -11.94 -21.09
C ALA A 150 3.51 -12.50 -19.65
N LYS A 151 3.82 -11.63 -18.68
CA LYS A 151 3.70 -11.91 -17.22
C LYS A 151 3.09 -10.70 -16.53
N LEU A 152 2.05 -10.93 -15.73
CA LEU A 152 1.44 -9.90 -14.89
C LEU A 152 1.65 -10.25 -13.41
N PHE A 153 2.29 -9.34 -12.69
CA PHE A 153 2.49 -9.39 -11.24
C PHE A 153 1.54 -8.41 -10.55
N LEU A 154 1.31 -8.62 -9.26
CA LEU A 154 0.51 -7.73 -8.43
C LEU A 154 1.35 -7.25 -7.25
N LEU A 155 1.33 -5.94 -7.00
CA LEU A 155 1.95 -5.28 -5.85
C LEU A 155 0.89 -4.43 -5.15
N ALA A 156 0.55 -4.76 -3.92
CA ALA A 156 -0.51 -4.08 -3.20
C ALA A 156 -0.04 -3.55 -1.86
N HIS A 157 -0.66 -2.45 -1.40
CA HIS A 157 -0.40 -1.88 -0.09
C HIS A 157 -1.70 -1.74 0.72
N SER A 158 -1.62 -2.08 2.02
CA SER A 158 -2.65 -1.79 3.02
C SER A 158 -4.07 -2.26 2.61
N MET A 159 -5.06 -1.36 2.47
CA MET A 159 -6.40 -1.67 1.97
C MET A 159 -6.34 -2.39 0.61
N GLY A 160 -5.46 -1.94 -0.29
CA GLY A 160 -5.24 -2.60 -1.57
C GLY A 160 -4.81 -4.05 -1.42
N GLY A 161 -4.09 -4.40 -0.35
CA GLY A 161 -3.74 -5.78 0.00
C GLY A 161 -4.97 -6.64 0.32
N ALA A 162 -5.93 -6.12 1.07
CA ALA A 162 -7.18 -6.84 1.35
C ALA A 162 -8.05 -6.99 0.08
N ILE A 163 -8.13 -5.94 -0.75
CA ILE A 163 -8.82 -5.99 -2.06
C ILE A 163 -8.16 -7.05 -2.95
N SER A 164 -6.83 -7.05 -3.00
CA SER A 164 -6.05 -8.00 -3.81
C SER A 164 -6.19 -9.43 -3.32
N ALA A 165 -6.23 -9.68 -2.01
CA ALA A 165 -6.48 -11.01 -1.47
C ALA A 165 -7.84 -11.53 -1.94
N ARG A 166 -8.92 -10.73 -1.79
CA ARG A 166 -10.26 -11.07 -2.28
C ARG A 166 -10.32 -11.30 -3.79
N TYR A 167 -9.50 -10.56 -4.55
CA TYR A 167 -9.33 -10.75 -5.99
C TYR A 167 -8.67 -12.10 -6.29
N LEU A 168 -7.53 -12.40 -5.68
CA LEU A 168 -6.77 -13.64 -5.92
C LEU A 168 -7.51 -14.91 -5.49
N GLU A 169 -8.40 -14.82 -4.50
CA GLU A 169 -9.30 -15.91 -4.08
C GLU A 169 -10.27 -16.31 -5.20
N ARG A 170 -10.67 -15.37 -6.04
CA ARG A 170 -11.70 -15.53 -7.07
C ARG A 170 -11.11 -15.80 -8.45
N TRP A 171 -9.98 -15.19 -8.77
CA TRP A 171 -9.33 -15.28 -10.09
C TRP A 171 -7.86 -15.68 -9.98
N PRO A 172 -7.58 -16.95 -9.64
CA PRO A 172 -6.23 -17.41 -9.32
C PRO A 172 -5.26 -17.46 -10.51
N ASN A 173 -5.76 -17.33 -11.75
CA ASN A 173 -4.96 -17.45 -12.97
C ASN A 173 -4.61 -16.10 -13.62
N ASP A 174 -5.14 -14.99 -13.12
CA ASP A 174 -4.94 -13.68 -13.71
C ASP A 174 -3.56 -13.10 -13.40
N ILE A 175 -2.95 -13.51 -12.27
CA ILE A 175 -1.72 -12.97 -11.72
C ILE A 175 -0.66 -14.07 -11.58
N GLN A 176 0.54 -13.81 -12.10
CA GLN A 176 1.67 -14.75 -12.07
C GLN A 176 2.25 -14.93 -10.66
N ALA A 177 2.43 -13.84 -9.91
CA ALA A 177 2.82 -13.82 -8.51
C ALA A 177 2.40 -12.48 -7.88
N ALA A 178 2.15 -12.46 -6.57
CA ALA A 178 1.67 -11.29 -5.86
C ALA A 178 2.52 -10.97 -4.63
N VAL A 179 2.71 -9.67 -4.36
CA VAL A 179 3.32 -9.15 -3.13
C VAL A 179 2.33 -8.23 -2.44
N LEU A 180 2.02 -8.52 -1.18
CA LEU A 180 1.15 -7.70 -0.34
C LEU A 180 2.01 -7.03 0.74
N SER A 181 2.08 -5.71 0.72
CA SER A 181 2.83 -4.88 1.66
C SER A 181 1.91 -4.35 2.75
N SER A 182 2.20 -4.67 4.00
CA SER A 182 1.41 -4.26 5.17
C SER A 182 -0.11 -4.39 4.94
N PRO A 183 -0.61 -5.53 4.40
CA PRO A 183 -1.99 -5.62 3.94
C PRO A 183 -2.98 -5.51 5.11
N MET A 184 -4.12 -4.85 4.87
CA MET A 184 -5.20 -4.67 5.83
C MET A 184 -5.99 -5.99 6.03
N MET A 185 -5.36 -7.00 6.61
CA MET A 185 -6.02 -8.26 7.02
C MET A 185 -6.79 -8.11 8.33
N GLY A 186 -6.57 -7.02 9.03
CA GLY A 186 -7.27 -6.53 10.22
C GLY A 186 -6.86 -5.09 10.45
N ILE A 187 -7.71 -4.33 11.12
CA ILE A 187 -7.47 -2.92 11.47
C ILE A 187 -7.05 -2.87 12.95
N ASN A 188 -6.05 -2.07 13.27
CA ASN A 188 -5.73 -1.80 14.67
C ASN A 188 -6.82 -0.88 15.25
N LEU A 189 -7.55 -1.41 16.21
CA LEU A 189 -8.71 -0.74 16.82
C LEU A 189 -8.38 -0.11 18.19
N GLY A 190 -7.09 0.08 18.49
CA GLY A 190 -6.66 0.69 19.77
C GLY A 190 -7.12 -0.08 21.01
N GLY A 191 -7.18 -1.42 20.92
CA GLY A 191 -7.63 -2.29 22.00
C GLY A 191 -9.15 -2.49 22.10
N LEU A 192 -9.94 -1.84 21.24
CA LEU A 192 -11.38 -2.09 21.18
C LEU A 192 -11.65 -3.48 20.58
N PRO A 193 -12.45 -4.36 21.23
CA PRO A 193 -12.79 -5.66 20.68
C PRO A 193 -13.44 -5.55 19.30
N LYS A 194 -12.95 -6.31 18.32
CA LYS A 194 -13.38 -6.26 16.92
C LYS A 194 -14.89 -6.38 16.72
N TRP A 195 -15.54 -7.30 17.45
CA TRP A 195 -16.99 -7.47 17.38
C TRP A 195 -17.75 -6.21 17.81
N LEU A 196 -17.22 -5.49 18.82
CA LEU A 196 -17.82 -4.25 19.31
C LEU A 196 -17.61 -3.12 18.31
N ALA A 197 -16.41 -2.95 17.78
CA ALA A 197 -16.11 -1.96 16.73
C ALA A 197 -17.00 -2.18 15.50
N LYS A 198 -17.12 -3.45 15.04
CA LYS A 198 -17.96 -3.83 13.90
C LYS A 198 -19.44 -3.54 14.17
N GLY A 199 -19.93 -3.87 15.35
CA GLY A 199 -21.30 -3.61 15.75
C GLY A 199 -21.65 -2.13 15.85
N LEU A 200 -20.76 -1.33 16.48
CA LEU A 200 -20.91 0.13 16.57
C LEU A 200 -20.90 0.77 15.17
N ALA A 201 -19.94 0.40 14.34
CA ALA A 201 -19.81 0.93 12.99
C ALA A 201 -21.05 0.58 12.13
N ALA A 202 -21.58 -0.64 12.23
CA ALA A 202 -22.81 -1.04 11.57
C ALA A 202 -24.01 -0.20 12.03
N THR A 203 -24.18 -0.03 13.36
CA THR A 203 -25.31 0.71 13.94
C THR A 203 -25.26 2.19 13.55
N ILE A 204 -24.10 2.84 13.71
CA ILE A 204 -23.91 4.26 13.36
C ILE A 204 -24.10 4.47 11.86
N GLY A 205 -23.54 3.59 11.03
CA GLY A 205 -23.66 3.66 9.58
C GLY A 205 -25.11 3.50 9.09
N THR A 206 -25.85 2.56 9.66
CA THR A 206 -27.27 2.32 9.30
C THR A 206 -28.17 3.48 9.74
N VAL A 207 -28.09 3.91 11.00
CA VAL A 207 -28.92 4.98 11.53
C VAL A 207 -28.58 6.31 10.85
N GLY A 208 -27.27 6.60 10.63
CA GLY A 208 -26.83 7.78 9.93
C GLY A 208 -27.32 7.85 8.48
N GLY A 209 -27.34 6.71 7.78
CA GLY A 209 -27.86 6.60 6.42
C GLY A 209 -29.36 6.91 6.28
N TRP A 210 -30.14 6.77 7.34
CA TRP A 210 -31.58 7.12 7.33
C TRP A 210 -31.82 8.65 7.44
N VAL A 211 -30.86 9.38 7.99
CA VAL A 211 -30.96 10.84 8.21
C VAL A 211 -30.19 11.64 7.18
N GLY A 212 -29.53 10.99 6.24
CA GLY A 212 -28.69 11.66 5.23
C GLY A 212 -27.49 10.81 4.83
N GLU A 213 -26.35 11.45 4.59
CA GLU A 213 -25.10 10.73 4.30
C GLU A 213 -24.53 10.06 5.55
N PRO A 214 -23.88 8.88 5.40
CA PRO A 214 -23.21 8.22 6.52
C PRO A 214 -22.27 9.16 7.27
N PRO A 215 -22.32 9.21 8.61
CA PRO A 215 -21.44 10.04 9.40
C PRO A 215 -20.01 9.48 9.40
N TYR A 216 -19.04 10.32 9.76
CA TYR A 216 -17.70 9.88 10.09
C TYR A 216 -17.73 8.81 11.20
N GLY A 217 -16.81 7.88 11.16
CA GLY A 217 -16.57 6.94 12.23
C GLY A 217 -16.04 7.63 13.51
N PRO A 218 -16.08 6.94 14.65
CA PRO A 218 -15.52 7.48 15.88
C PRO A 218 -14.05 7.90 15.70
N GLY A 219 -13.71 9.13 16.11
CA GLY A 219 -12.36 9.68 15.98
C GLY A 219 -11.95 10.06 14.56
N GLN A 220 -12.88 10.00 13.59
CA GLN A 220 -12.65 10.41 12.21
C GLN A 220 -13.28 11.79 11.93
N GLY A 221 -12.70 12.53 10.98
CA GLY A 221 -13.13 13.87 10.62
C GLY A 221 -12.77 14.25 9.18
N PRO A 222 -13.02 15.50 8.80
CA PRO A 222 -12.55 16.04 7.52
C PRO A 222 -11.04 15.89 7.34
N TYR A 223 -10.57 16.14 6.11
CA TYR A 223 -9.14 16.11 5.83
C TYR A 223 -8.39 17.15 6.67
N GLU A 224 -7.35 16.71 7.34
CA GLU A 224 -6.41 17.54 8.06
C GLU A 224 -4.98 17.30 7.53
N ASP A 225 -4.22 18.38 7.44
CA ASP A 225 -2.82 18.30 7.05
C ASP A 225 -1.96 18.12 8.29
N HIS A 226 -1.46 16.89 8.49
CA HIS A 226 -0.60 16.57 9.60
C HIS A 226 0.87 16.78 9.23
N GLY A 227 1.63 17.42 10.14
CA GLY A 227 3.07 17.52 10.03
C GLY A 227 3.77 16.18 10.23
N PHE A 228 5.07 16.12 9.88
CA PHE A 228 5.85 14.89 10.08
C PHE A 228 5.91 14.44 11.55
N ALA A 229 5.81 15.36 12.51
CA ALA A 229 5.85 15.03 13.93
C ALA A 229 4.67 14.15 14.39
N ASP A 230 3.53 14.24 13.71
CA ASP A 230 2.32 13.47 14.02
C ASP A 230 2.15 12.26 13.08
N ASN A 231 3.20 11.92 12.30
CA ASN A 231 3.17 10.84 11.35
C ASN A 231 3.47 9.50 12.01
N GLU A 232 2.69 8.49 11.66
CA GLU A 232 2.84 7.09 12.10
C GLU A 232 3.09 6.13 10.91
N LEU A 233 3.41 6.68 9.72
CA LEU A 233 3.44 5.92 8.47
C LEU A 233 4.86 5.53 8.05
N THR A 234 5.86 6.41 8.27
CA THR A 234 7.22 6.27 7.77
C THR A 234 8.24 7.01 8.63
N HIS A 235 9.44 6.49 8.72
CA HIS A 235 10.60 7.18 9.32
C HIS A 235 11.26 8.19 8.37
N SER A 236 10.94 8.16 7.08
CA SER A 236 11.57 9.04 6.09
C SER A 236 10.89 10.39 6.01
N THR A 237 11.49 11.40 6.62
CA THR A 237 10.99 12.79 6.55
C THR A 237 10.94 13.29 5.10
N VAL A 238 11.95 12.99 4.30
CA VAL A 238 12.03 13.51 2.92
C VAL A 238 10.98 12.89 2.02
N ARG A 239 10.70 11.58 2.13
CA ARG A 239 9.63 10.90 1.38
C ARG A 239 8.24 11.33 1.86
N TYR A 240 8.08 11.49 3.17
CA TYR A 240 6.84 12.04 3.73
C TYR A 240 6.54 13.42 3.14
N GLN A 241 7.50 14.33 3.16
CA GLN A 241 7.35 15.67 2.59
C GLN A 241 7.06 15.63 1.08
N ALA A 242 7.72 14.74 0.34
CA ALA A 242 7.53 14.61 -1.10
C ALA A 242 6.08 14.23 -1.45
N PHE A 243 5.49 13.22 -0.79
CA PHE A 243 4.11 12.87 -1.09
C PHE A 243 3.10 13.91 -0.56
N ARG A 244 3.40 14.63 0.54
CA ARG A 244 2.56 15.74 1.03
C ARG A 244 2.51 16.87 0.00
N GLN A 245 3.62 17.21 -0.63
CA GLN A 245 3.66 18.18 -1.72
C GLN A 245 2.78 17.79 -2.90
N ILE A 246 2.69 16.49 -3.24
CA ILE A 246 1.76 16.02 -4.27
C ILE A 246 0.32 16.34 -3.88
N TYR A 247 -0.07 16.13 -2.61
CA TYR A 247 -1.42 16.41 -2.13
C TYR A 247 -1.72 17.90 -2.03
N GLU A 248 -0.70 18.74 -1.84
CA GLU A 248 -0.84 20.20 -1.93
C GLU A 248 -1.09 20.65 -3.38
N GLN A 249 -0.34 20.08 -4.33
CA GLN A 249 -0.46 20.39 -5.76
C GLN A 249 -1.74 19.83 -6.39
N HIS A 250 -2.29 18.76 -5.81
CA HIS A 250 -3.49 18.06 -6.28
C HIS A 250 -4.55 17.95 -5.17
N PRO A 251 -5.16 19.06 -4.73
CA PRO A 251 -6.09 19.02 -3.60
C PRO A 251 -7.31 18.10 -3.82
N GLN A 252 -7.66 17.79 -5.06
CA GLN A 252 -8.74 16.86 -5.39
C GLN A 252 -8.48 15.41 -4.94
N VAL A 253 -7.23 15.02 -4.67
CA VAL A 253 -6.91 13.66 -4.17
C VAL A 253 -7.02 13.57 -2.64
N ARG A 254 -7.16 14.69 -1.94
CA ARG A 254 -7.30 14.72 -0.48
C ARG A 254 -8.58 14.00 -0.08
N LEU A 255 -8.47 13.15 0.92
CA LEU A 255 -9.58 12.41 1.50
C LEU A 255 -9.46 12.50 3.02
N GLY A 256 -10.55 12.77 3.68
CA GLY A 256 -10.62 12.76 5.13
C GLY A 256 -10.84 11.36 5.72
N GLY A 257 -11.38 11.33 6.91
CA GLY A 257 -11.61 10.13 7.68
C GLY A 257 -12.62 9.18 7.04
N ALA A 258 -12.66 7.96 7.55
CA ALA A 258 -13.61 6.94 7.16
C ALA A 258 -15.01 7.25 7.74
N THR A 259 -16.06 6.99 6.96
CA THR A 259 -17.40 6.89 7.53
C THR A 259 -17.52 5.63 8.39
N ALA A 260 -18.45 5.63 9.33
CA ALA A 260 -18.76 4.43 10.11
C ALA A 260 -19.14 3.25 9.21
N HIS A 261 -19.86 3.52 8.11
CA HIS A 261 -20.21 2.50 7.13
C HIS A 261 -18.95 1.90 6.47
N TRP A 262 -17.98 2.76 6.07
CA TRP A 262 -16.73 2.28 5.50
C TRP A 262 -15.95 1.39 6.46
N ILE A 263 -15.87 1.77 7.75
CA ILE A 263 -15.20 0.95 8.79
C ILE A 263 -15.85 -0.43 8.90
N HIS A 264 -17.18 -0.50 8.89
CA HIS A 264 -17.91 -1.77 8.90
C HIS A 264 -17.56 -2.63 7.67
N GLN A 265 -17.56 -2.02 6.48
CA GLN A 265 -17.23 -2.71 5.23
C GLN A 265 -15.78 -3.17 5.21
N ALA A 266 -14.83 -2.35 5.69
CA ALA A 266 -13.41 -2.70 5.76
C ALA A 266 -13.15 -3.89 6.70
N ILE A 267 -13.77 -3.91 7.89
CA ILE A 267 -13.69 -5.06 8.81
C ILE A 267 -14.29 -6.31 8.15
N THR A 268 -15.42 -6.17 7.47
CA THR A 268 -16.10 -7.30 6.81
C THR A 268 -15.27 -7.87 5.67
N GLY A 269 -14.68 -7.00 4.83
CA GLY A 269 -13.80 -7.41 3.72
C GLY A 269 -12.51 -8.06 4.20
N SER A 270 -11.88 -7.51 5.23
CA SER A 270 -10.68 -8.08 5.85
C SER A 270 -10.97 -9.46 6.48
N ASP A 271 -12.08 -9.58 7.20
CA ASP A 271 -12.52 -10.88 7.78
C ASP A 271 -12.70 -11.93 6.70
N ALA A 272 -13.35 -11.56 5.58
CA ALA A 272 -13.57 -12.45 4.46
C ALA A 272 -12.24 -12.84 3.79
N ALA A 273 -11.31 -11.89 3.57
CA ALA A 273 -10.00 -12.18 3.02
C ALA A 273 -9.22 -13.20 3.87
N VAL A 274 -9.26 -13.07 5.20
CA VAL A 274 -8.63 -14.05 6.10
C VAL A 274 -9.37 -15.38 6.12
N ALA A 275 -10.70 -15.35 6.04
CA ALA A 275 -11.51 -16.57 6.06
C ALA A 275 -11.24 -17.46 4.83
N ASP A 276 -11.21 -16.85 3.65
CA ASP A 276 -11.15 -17.51 2.35
C ASP A 276 -9.72 -17.64 1.79
N ALA A 277 -8.69 -17.19 2.53
CA ALA A 277 -7.28 -17.13 2.11
C ALA A 277 -6.74 -18.45 1.52
N GLY A 278 -7.26 -19.62 1.99
CA GLY A 278 -6.88 -20.93 1.45
C GLY A 278 -7.29 -21.18 -0.01
N ALA A 279 -8.14 -20.33 -0.58
CA ALA A 279 -8.52 -20.39 -1.99
C ALA A 279 -7.44 -19.79 -2.92
N ILE A 280 -6.53 -18.97 -2.40
CA ILE A 280 -5.44 -18.36 -3.17
C ILE A 280 -4.48 -19.45 -3.66
N LYS A 281 -4.22 -19.48 -4.96
CA LYS A 281 -3.27 -20.40 -5.61
C LYS A 281 -2.06 -19.68 -6.19
N THR A 282 -2.17 -18.38 -6.38
CA THR A 282 -1.10 -17.52 -6.85
C THR A 282 0.04 -17.51 -5.86
N PRO A 283 1.31 -17.69 -6.28
CA PRO A 283 2.47 -17.49 -5.42
C PRO A 283 2.41 -16.13 -4.72
N LEU A 284 2.56 -16.12 -3.40
CA LEU A 284 2.26 -14.95 -2.57
C LEU A 284 3.38 -14.68 -1.57
N LEU A 285 3.93 -13.47 -1.61
CA LEU A 285 4.80 -12.92 -0.57
C LEU A 285 4.03 -11.84 0.20
N LEU A 286 4.00 -11.94 1.52
CA LEU A 286 3.48 -10.89 2.39
C LEU A 286 4.65 -10.21 3.12
N LEU A 287 4.79 -8.90 2.91
CA LEU A 287 5.71 -8.04 3.65
C LEU A 287 4.98 -7.42 4.84
N GLN A 288 5.48 -7.64 6.04
CA GLN A 288 4.91 -7.13 7.27
C GLN A 288 5.81 -6.03 7.85
N ALA A 289 5.25 -4.85 8.08
CA ALA A 289 5.94 -3.82 8.85
C ALA A 289 6.05 -4.25 10.31
N GLY A 290 7.28 -4.22 10.85
CA GLY A 290 7.57 -4.76 12.19
C GLY A 290 6.92 -3.98 13.33
N GLU A 291 6.73 -2.66 13.15
CA GLU A 291 6.18 -1.73 14.13
C GLU A 291 4.93 -1.01 13.59
N ASP A 292 4.07 -1.75 12.88
CA ASP A 292 2.84 -1.23 12.29
C ASP A 292 1.80 -0.87 13.37
N SER A 293 1.40 0.40 13.42
CA SER A 293 0.34 0.90 14.30
C SER A 293 -1.03 0.96 13.63
N VAL A 294 -1.10 0.79 12.30
CA VAL A 294 -2.32 0.99 11.49
C VAL A 294 -3.10 -0.30 11.31
N VAL A 295 -2.42 -1.39 10.98
CA VAL A 295 -3.04 -2.69 10.72
C VAL A 295 -2.61 -3.75 11.72
N ASP A 296 -3.40 -4.81 11.84
CA ASP A 296 -3.18 -5.91 12.79
C ASP A 296 -2.22 -6.95 12.20
N ASN A 297 -1.00 -6.98 12.71
CA ASN A 297 0.04 -7.94 12.32
C ASN A 297 -0.35 -9.39 12.62
N ALA A 298 -1.11 -9.67 13.69
CA ALA A 298 -1.58 -11.02 13.99
C ALA A 298 -2.60 -11.52 12.95
N ALA A 299 -3.42 -10.62 12.40
CA ALA A 299 -4.32 -10.97 11.31
C ALA A 299 -3.56 -11.30 10.01
N GLN A 300 -2.43 -10.64 9.73
CA GLN A 300 -1.55 -10.98 8.61
C GLN A 300 -0.92 -12.37 8.79
N GLU A 301 -0.49 -12.73 9.99
CA GLU A 301 0.02 -14.06 10.31
C GLU A 301 -1.05 -15.15 10.09
N ALA A 302 -2.27 -14.90 10.59
CA ALA A 302 -3.41 -15.81 10.41
C ALA A 302 -3.79 -15.97 8.92
N PHE A 303 -3.71 -14.91 8.14
CA PHE A 303 -3.90 -14.93 6.69
C PHE A 303 -2.83 -15.80 6.01
N CYS A 304 -1.55 -15.56 6.28
CA CYS A 304 -0.44 -16.31 5.68
C CYS A 304 -0.47 -17.81 6.02
N ALA A 305 -0.88 -18.16 7.23
CA ALA A 305 -1.05 -19.56 7.63
C ALA A 305 -2.06 -20.32 6.76
N LYS A 306 -3.08 -19.62 6.21
CA LYS A 306 -4.08 -20.19 5.31
C LYS A 306 -3.71 -20.06 3.83
N ALA A 307 -3.22 -18.89 3.42
CA ALA A 307 -2.84 -18.58 2.04
C ALA A 307 -1.53 -19.28 1.61
N GLN A 308 -0.81 -19.90 2.54
CA GLN A 308 0.50 -20.51 2.28
C GLN A 308 1.50 -19.52 1.66
N CYS A 309 1.61 -18.33 2.27
CA CYS A 309 2.59 -17.33 1.85
C CYS A 309 3.99 -17.93 1.72
N GLU A 310 4.84 -17.31 0.91
CA GLU A 310 6.27 -17.67 0.78
C GLU A 310 6.93 -17.80 2.15
N GLY A 311 7.60 -18.92 2.41
CA GLY A 311 8.19 -19.22 3.70
C GLY A 311 7.19 -19.59 4.82
N GLY A 312 5.89 -19.74 4.52
CA GLY A 312 4.84 -20.15 5.44
C GLY A 312 4.41 -19.07 6.45
N LYS A 313 4.94 -17.86 6.34
CA LYS A 313 4.66 -16.72 7.24
C LYS A 313 4.98 -15.39 6.55
N PRO A 314 4.53 -14.25 7.11
CA PRO A 314 4.97 -12.95 6.62
C PRO A 314 6.49 -12.77 6.68
N LEU A 315 7.06 -12.10 5.67
CA LEU A 315 8.42 -11.56 5.74
C LEU A 315 8.37 -10.24 6.52
N ARG A 316 8.84 -10.28 7.77
CA ARG A 316 8.85 -9.11 8.63
C ARG A 316 10.03 -8.19 8.28
N ILE A 317 9.74 -6.90 8.13
CA ILE A 317 10.72 -5.81 7.99
C ILE A 317 10.82 -5.12 9.34
N ASP A 318 11.86 -5.49 10.10
CA ASP A 318 12.04 -4.99 11.47
C ASP A 318 12.25 -3.47 11.50
N GLY A 319 11.68 -2.82 12.50
CA GLY A 319 11.75 -1.37 12.70
C GLY A 319 11.03 -0.55 11.63
N ALA A 320 10.27 -1.17 10.74
CA ALA A 320 9.48 -0.44 9.74
C ALA A 320 8.10 -0.06 10.29
N TRP A 321 7.62 1.11 9.92
CA TRP A 321 6.24 1.52 10.05
C TRP A 321 5.41 1.11 8.83
N HIS A 322 4.14 1.49 8.81
CA HIS A 322 3.13 0.99 7.89
C HIS A 322 3.49 1.06 6.40
N GLU A 323 4.14 2.12 5.96
CA GLU A 323 4.34 2.48 4.55
C GLU A 323 5.70 2.00 4.01
N LEU A 324 5.89 0.69 3.83
CA LEU A 324 7.19 0.09 3.45
C LEU A 324 7.80 0.68 2.17
N PHE A 325 6.99 1.17 1.23
CA PHE A 325 7.49 1.72 -0.05
C PHE A 325 7.93 3.18 0.00
N ILE A 326 7.62 3.87 1.10
CA ILE A 326 8.09 5.23 1.37
C ILE A 326 8.81 5.32 2.72
N GLU A 327 9.28 4.19 3.26
CA GLU A 327 10.08 4.11 4.46
C GLU A 327 11.50 4.66 4.26
N ALA A 328 12.25 4.81 5.36
CA ALA A 328 13.68 5.09 5.32
C ALA A 328 14.43 4.02 4.50
N ASP A 329 15.57 4.39 3.92
CA ASP A 329 16.29 3.56 2.96
C ASP A 329 16.49 2.10 3.39
N PRO A 330 16.90 1.78 4.64
CA PRO A 330 17.13 0.38 5.02
C PRO A 330 15.87 -0.49 4.90
N GLN A 331 14.73 -0.01 5.40
CA GLN A 331 13.47 -0.73 5.41
C GLN A 331 12.86 -0.78 4.01
N ARG A 332 12.88 0.35 3.29
CA ARG A 332 12.39 0.42 1.91
C ARG A 332 13.17 -0.51 0.98
N GLN A 333 14.50 -0.48 1.06
CA GLN A 333 15.35 -1.36 0.25
C GLN A 333 15.14 -2.83 0.60
N ALA A 334 14.98 -3.17 1.88
CA ALA A 334 14.67 -4.54 2.28
C ALA A 334 13.35 -5.02 1.66
N ALA A 335 12.30 -4.21 1.71
CA ALA A 335 10.99 -4.52 1.15
C ALA A 335 11.02 -4.67 -0.37
N LEU A 336 11.65 -3.71 -1.09
CA LEU A 336 11.69 -3.73 -2.55
C LEU A 336 12.66 -4.78 -3.09
N ASN A 337 13.81 -5.01 -2.44
CA ASN A 337 14.72 -6.10 -2.80
C ASN A 337 14.02 -7.46 -2.69
N ALA A 338 13.25 -7.69 -1.62
CA ALA A 338 12.47 -8.92 -1.46
C ALA A 338 11.40 -9.04 -2.55
N THR A 339 10.69 -7.95 -2.85
CA THR A 339 9.67 -7.89 -3.92
C THR A 339 10.25 -8.26 -5.28
N LEU A 340 11.34 -7.61 -5.68
CA LEU A 340 11.98 -7.81 -7.00
C LEU A 340 12.61 -9.21 -7.11
N ALA A 341 13.26 -9.68 -6.04
CA ALA A 341 13.80 -11.04 -5.99
C ALA A 341 12.68 -12.10 -6.05
N PHE A 342 11.52 -11.83 -5.44
CA PHE A 342 10.37 -12.72 -5.52
C PHE A 342 9.80 -12.76 -6.95
N PHE A 343 9.53 -11.63 -7.57
CA PHE A 343 9.01 -11.57 -8.95
C PHE A 343 9.97 -12.16 -9.99
N ALA A 344 11.28 -12.06 -9.76
CA ALA A 344 12.29 -12.62 -10.69
C ALA A 344 12.25 -14.16 -10.79
N ARG A 345 11.62 -14.85 -9.85
CA ARG A 345 11.47 -16.32 -9.86
C ARG A 345 10.34 -16.82 -10.75
N TYR A 346 9.42 -15.94 -11.08
CA TYR A 346 8.24 -16.23 -11.88
C TYR A 346 8.28 -15.47 -13.22
#